data_2dee281cf1a7c93695c5f93ff07fb1cc
#
_entry.id   2dee281cf1a7c93695c5f93ff07fb1cc
#
_cell.length_a   1.000
_cell.length_b   1.000
_cell.length_c   1.000
_cell.angle_alpha   90.00
_cell.angle_beta   90.00
_cell.angle_gamma   90.00
#
_symmetry.space_group_name_H-M   'P 1'
#
loop_
_entity.id
_entity.type
_entity.pdbx_description
1 polymer ?
#
loop_
_entity_poly.entity_id
_entity_poly.type
_entity_poly.pdbx_seq_one_letter_code
_entity_poly.pdbx_strand_id
1 'polypeptide(L)'
;MIYELRLMMDFSGSNRGYFFVRYTNREDAKRAVRTLNNYEIRPGKQLGVIQSVDNRKLWISGIPKNKTAEEIKVKRDSIFLRF
;
A
#
# COMPACT_ATOMS: atom_id res chain seq x y z
N MET A 1 -14.28 0.68 2.37
CA MET A 1 -13.69 0.05 3.58
C MET A 1 -12.59 -0.91 3.19
N ILE A 2 -11.49 -0.90 3.91
CA ILE A 2 -10.41 -1.86 3.70
C ILE A 2 -10.72 -3.12 4.50
N TYR A 3 -10.67 -4.29 3.87
CA TYR A 3 -10.87 -5.53 4.61
C TYR A 3 -9.64 -6.44 4.64
N GLU A 4 -8.60 -6.12 3.90
CA GLU A 4 -7.34 -6.85 3.97
C GLU A 4 -6.19 -5.94 3.57
N LEU A 5 -5.09 -6.01 4.33
CA LEU A 5 -3.83 -5.35 3.99
C LEU A 5 -2.71 -6.30 4.37
N ARG A 6 -1.77 -6.55 3.45
CA ARG A 6 -0.66 -7.46 3.71
C ARG A 6 0.63 -6.93 3.10
N LEU A 7 1.64 -6.74 3.95
CA LEU A 7 2.99 -6.47 3.50
C LEU A 7 3.62 -7.78 3.04
N MET A 8 4.15 -7.79 1.82
CA MET A 8 4.74 -9.01 1.25
C MET A 8 6.14 -9.22 1.79
N MET A 9 6.43 -10.44 2.27
CA MET A 9 7.68 -10.77 2.92
C MET A 9 8.43 -11.83 2.10
N ASP A 10 9.76 -11.80 2.18
CA ASP A 10 10.58 -12.86 1.61
C ASP A 10 10.93 -13.89 2.68
N PHE A 11 11.71 -14.90 2.32
CA PHE A 11 12.07 -15.97 3.24
C PHE A 11 13.00 -15.53 4.37
N SER A 12 13.71 -14.41 4.19
CA SER A 12 14.61 -13.88 5.22
C SER A 12 13.90 -13.05 6.28
N GLY A 13 12.61 -12.79 6.10
CA GLY A 13 11.84 -11.93 6.99
C GLY A 13 11.85 -10.46 6.62
N SER A 14 12.53 -10.09 5.54
CA SER A 14 12.51 -8.72 5.02
C SER A 14 11.29 -8.53 4.11
N ASN A 15 10.75 -7.31 4.05
CA ASN A 15 9.65 -7.05 3.11
C ASN A 15 10.19 -7.01 1.68
N ARG A 16 9.30 -7.29 0.72
CA ARG A 16 9.66 -7.36 -0.70
C ARG A 16 9.54 -6.01 -1.41
N GLY A 17 9.29 -4.94 -0.67
CA GLY A 17 9.18 -3.60 -1.23
C GLY A 17 7.78 -3.23 -1.68
N TYR A 18 6.79 -4.07 -1.40
CA TYR A 18 5.41 -3.78 -1.77
C TYR A 18 4.43 -4.45 -0.82
N PHE A 19 3.22 -3.89 -0.78
CA PHE A 19 2.11 -4.49 -0.05
C PHE A 19 0.87 -4.44 -0.93
N PHE A 20 -0.14 -5.24 -0.55
CA PHE A 20 -1.42 -5.10 -1.21
C PHE A 20 -2.51 -4.76 -0.20
N VAL A 21 -3.55 -4.13 -0.70
CA VAL A 21 -4.73 -3.77 0.08
C VAL A 21 -5.97 -4.09 -0.73
N ARG A 22 -6.98 -4.64 -0.06
CA ARG A 22 -8.28 -4.92 -0.68
C ARG A 22 -9.34 -4.06 -0.03
N TYR A 23 -10.15 -3.45 -0.89
CA TYR A 23 -11.29 -2.63 -0.46
C TYR A 23 -12.59 -3.38 -0.70
N THR A 24 -13.62 -3.02 0.05
CA THR A 24 -14.94 -3.64 -0.12
C THR A 24 -15.69 -3.07 -1.33
N ASN A 25 -15.29 -1.92 -1.86
CA ASN A 25 -15.91 -1.35 -3.03
C ASN A 25 -14.89 -0.65 -3.93
N ARG A 26 -15.29 -0.40 -5.17
CA ARG A 26 -14.41 0.18 -6.18
C ARG A 26 -14.10 1.65 -5.94
N GLU A 27 -15.07 2.37 -5.39
CA GLU A 27 -14.92 3.81 -5.19
C GLU A 27 -13.81 4.13 -4.21
N ASP A 28 -13.73 3.37 -3.13
CA ASP A 28 -12.66 3.54 -2.16
C ASP A 28 -11.30 3.18 -2.76
N ALA A 29 -11.25 2.13 -3.57
CA ALA A 29 -10.02 1.75 -4.25
C ALA A 29 -9.56 2.84 -5.21
N LYS A 30 -10.47 3.42 -6.00
CA LYS A 30 -10.14 4.52 -6.91
C LYS A 30 -9.61 5.73 -6.16
N ARG A 31 -10.22 6.06 -5.05
CA ARG A 31 -9.77 7.18 -4.22
C ARG A 31 -8.35 6.94 -3.72
N ALA A 32 -8.06 5.72 -3.29
CA ALA A 32 -6.72 5.36 -2.83
C ALA A 32 -5.68 5.46 -3.96
N VAL A 33 -6.03 5.07 -5.17
CA VAL A 33 -5.13 5.23 -6.32
C VAL A 33 -4.75 6.71 -6.48
N ARG A 34 -5.74 7.60 -6.47
CA ARG A 34 -5.48 9.03 -6.62
C ARG A 34 -4.64 9.61 -5.48
N THR A 35 -4.85 9.09 -4.27
CA THR A 35 -4.16 9.59 -3.08
C THR A 35 -2.74 9.08 -2.98
N LEU A 36 -2.51 7.81 -3.31
CA LEU A 36 -1.24 7.14 -3.05
C LEU A 36 -0.29 7.11 -4.25
N ASN A 37 -0.81 7.15 -5.47
CA ASN A 37 0.04 7.07 -6.64
C ASN A 37 0.94 8.31 -6.69
N ASN A 38 2.23 8.08 -6.83
CA ASN A 38 3.26 9.12 -6.81
C ASN A 38 3.39 9.86 -5.48
N TYR A 39 2.80 9.33 -4.39
CA TYR A 39 3.02 9.88 -3.08
C TYR A 39 4.52 9.79 -2.74
N GLU A 40 5.12 10.90 -2.37
CA GLU A 40 6.54 10.95 -2.06
C GLU A 40 6.74 10.60 -0.59
N ILE A 41 7.21 9.38 -0.32
CA ILE A 41 7.42 8.92 1.06
C ILE A 41 8.69 9.48 1.68
N ARG A 42 9.62 9.90 0.83
CA ARG A 42 10.82 10.65 1.21
C ARG A 42 11.40 11.27 -0.05
N PRO A 43 12.27 12.28 0.06
CA PRO A 43 12.78 12.98 -1.13
C PRO A 43 13.33 12.03 -2.19
N GLY A 44 12.80 12.15 -3.38
CA GLY A 44 13.20 11.31 -4.52
C GLY A 44 12.62 9.91 -4.56
N LYS A 45 11.78 9.53 -3.60
CA LYS A 45 11.18 8.19 -3.55
C LYS A 45 9.66 8.28 -3.54
N GLN A 46 9.03 7.76 -4.56
CA GLN A 46 7.59 7.81 -4.74
C GLN A 46 7.00 6.41 -4.72
N LEU A 47 5.75 6.33 -4.25
CA LEU A 47 4.99 5.08 -4.30
C LEU A 47 4.46 4.85 -5.70
N GLY A 48 4.43 3.59 -6.12
CA GLY A 48 3.73 3.18 -7.32
C GLY A 48 2.47 2.43 -6.93
N VAL A 49 1.36 2.65 -7.63
CA VAL A 49 0.11 1.97 -7.36
C VAL A 49 -0.38 1.29 -8.62
N ILE A 50 -0.66 -0.01 -8.53
CA ILE A 50 -1.22 -0.80 -9.62
C ILE A 50 -2.55 -1.37 -9.14
N GLN A 51 -3.62 -1.08 -9.87
CA GLN A 51 -4.94 -1.59 -9.58
C GLN A 51 -5.13 -2.94 -10.28
N SER A 52 -5.61 -3.95 -9.54
CA SER A 52 -5.82 -5.27 -10.10
C SER A 52 -7.08 -5.31 -10.98
N VAL A 53 -7.28 -6.45 -11.67
CA VAL A 53 -8.38 -6.64 -12.61
C VAL A 53 -9.74 -6.47 -11.94
N ASP A 54 -9.88 -6.86 -10.68
CA ASP A 54 -11.15 -6.75 -9.97
C ASP A 54 -11.45 -5.34 -9.46
N ASN A 55 -10.53 -4.39 -9.67
CA ASN A 55 -10.67 -2.98 -9.30
C ASN A 55 -10.85 -2.70 -7.81
N ARG A 56 -10.71 -3.71 -6.95
CA ARG A 56 -10.82 -3.54 -5.51
C ARG A 56 -9.53 -3.86 -4.78
N LYS A 57 -8.56 -4.44 -5.47
CA LYS A 57 -7.25 -4.77 -4.93
C LYS A 57 -6.19 -3.88 -5.55
N LEU A 58 -5.38 -3.27 -4.69
CA LEU A 58 -4.26 -2.42 -5.12
C LEU A 58 -2.95 -3.04 -4.69
N TRP A 59 -1.95 -2.95 -5.56
CA TRP A 59 -0.56 -3.27 -5.25
C TRP A 59 0.18 -1.96 -5.13
N ILE A 60 0.79 -1.72 -3.97
CA ILE A 60 1.53 -0.49 -3.71
C ILE A 60 2.99 -0.85 -3.52
N SER A 61 3.85 -0.28 -4.38
CA SER A 61 5.29 -0.55 -4.39
C SER A 61 6.07 0.68 -3.97
N GLY A 62 7.37 0.52 -3.78
CA GLY A 62 8.24 1.61 -3.35
C GLY A 62 8.49 1.64 -1.85
N ILE A 63 8.12 0.56 -1.13
CA ILE A 63 8.32 0.48 0.31
C ILE A 63 9.78 0.15 0.60
N PRO A 64 10.45 0.91 1.48
CA PRO A 64 11.82 0.56 1.89
C PRO A 64 11.85 -0.82 2.55
N LYS A 65 12.84 -1.62 2.20
CA LYS A 65 12.90 -3.03 2.62
C LYS A 65 13.13 -3.22 4.12
N ASN A 66 13.61 -2.22 4.81
CA ASN A 66 13.85 -2.28 6.25
C ASN A 66 12.61 -1.91 7.08
N LYS A 67 11.47 -1.67 6.44
CA LYS A 67 10.25 -1.30 7.14
C LYS A 67 9.41 -2.52 7.46
N THR A 68 8.61 -2.41 8.54
CA THR A 68 7.77 -3.51 9.02
C THR A 68 6.30 -3.23 8.73
N ALA A 69 5.47 -4.28 8.83
CA ALA A 69 4.05 -4.15 8.65
C ALA A 69 3.41 -3.19 9.66
N GLU A 70 4.02 -3.06 10.85
CA GLU A 70 3.50 -2.19 11.90
C GLU A 70 3.63 -0.72 11.57
N GLU A 71 4.53 -0.37 10.64
CA GLU A 71 4.72 1.01 10.20
C GLU A 71 3.70 1.44 9.16
N ILE A 72 2.86 0.51 8.70
CA ILE A 72 1.76 0.78 7.79
C ILE A 72 0.47 0.74 8.59
N LYS A 73 -0.20 1.87 8.71
CA LYS A 73 -1.41 1.99 9.51
C LYS A 73 -2.62 2.28 8.66
N VAL A 74 -3.77 1.76 9.08
CA VAL A 74 -5.04 2.02 8.42
C VAL A 74 -5.97 2.71 9.43
N LYS A 75 -6.55 3.83 9.02
CA LYS A 75 -7.54 4.55 9.82
C LYS A 75 -8.61 5.09 8.88
N ARG A 76 -9.87 4.66 9.08
CA ARG A 76 -11.01 5.12 8.26
C ARG A 76 -10.73 4.99 6.76
N ASP A 77 -10.22 3.84 6.34
CA ASP A 77 -9.90 3.53 4.95
C ASP A 77 -8.75 4.35 4.35
N SER A 78 -8.05 5.12 5.18
CA SER A 78 -6.83 5.80 4.77
C SER A 78 -5.62 5.01 5.23
N ILE A 79 -4.58 5.00 4.40
CA ILE A 79 -3.34 4.31 4.68
C ILE A 79 -2.30 5.34 5.10
N PHE A 80 -1.68 5.13 6.26
CA PHE A 80 -0.63 6.00 6.77
C PHE A 80 0.68 5.24 6.83
N LEU A 81 1.73 5.86 6.31
CA LEU A 81 3.07 5.30 6.31
C LEU A 81 3.93 6.10 7.28
N ARG A 82 4.53 5.41 8.25
CA ARG A 82 5.33 6.04 9.29
C ARG A 82 6.82 5.86 9.04
N PHE A 83 7.27 6.36 7.92
CA PHE A 83 8.69 6.27 7.66
C PHE A 83 9.32 7.61 7.38
#